data_37009e548ff538fecf41f77847d027d5
#
_entry.id   37009e548ff538fecf41f77847d027d5
#
_cell.length_a   1.000
_cell.length_b   1.000
_cell.length_c   1.000
_cell.angle_alpha   90.00
_cell.angle_beta   90.00
_cell.angle_gamma   90.00
#
_symmetry.space_group_name_H-M   'P 1'
#
loop_
_entity.id
_entity.type
_entity.pdbx_description
1 polymer ?
#
loop_
_entity_poly.entity_id
_entity_poly.type
_entity_poly.pdbx_seq_one_letter_code
_entity_poly.pdbx_strand_id
1 'polypeptide(L)'
;MNPFKRFGQWLRSAPIDDPIDRRNAPVMQLLLLFYGLLLPVNWAWRLGSGGEINESATWIFAIDMLVALLALASFAMIRRGTFRPAIMLFLAMQLISLSLTFATTGVLSQIIDPAPTILTLVISGLVLGRRALWIAFGLLMCVFAIGFAADVREATLRGIPVIVPLVNVPAVLISYGIITIILDRSIRALRESLAESN
;
A
#
# COMPACT_ATOMS: atom_id res chain seq x y z
N MET A 1 24.32 -24.43 8.75
CA MET A 1 23.23 -24.07 7.80
C MET A 1 22.99 -22.57 7.90
N ASN A 2 23.03 -21.84 6.77
CA ASN A 2 22.95 -20.39 6.75
C ASN A 2 21.57 -19.92 7.29
N PRO A 3 21.50 -18.99 8.28
CA PRO A 3 20.25 -18.52 8.88
C PRO A 3 19.26 -17.96 7.85
N PHE A 4 19.74 -17.32 6.80
CA PHE A 4 18.89 -16.82 5.69
C PHE A 4 18.18 -17.95 4.92
N LYS A 5 18.83 -19.11 4.74
CA LYS A 5 18.17 -20.26 4.09
C LYS A 5 17.08 -20.85 4.98
N ARG A 6 17.29 -20.92 6.30
CA ARG A 6 16.28 -21.37 7.26
C ARG A 6 15.06 -20.44 7.27
N PHE A 7 15.30 -19.13 7.31
CA PHE A 7 14.23 -18.14 7.28
C PHE A 7 13.41 -18.21 5.97
N GLY A 8 14.09 -18.32 4.82
CA GLY A 8 13.41 -18.49 3.54
C GLY A 8 12.59 -19.78 3.44
N GLN A 9 13.09 -20.90 3.99
CA GLN A 9 12.35 -22.16 4.08
C GLN A 9 11.14 -22.04 4.99
N TRP A 10 11.27 -21.36 6.12
CA TRP A 10 10.18 -21.10 7.05
C TRP A 10 9.06 -20.24 6.41
N LEU A 11 9.41 -19.21 5.66
CA LEU A 11 8.41 -18.42 4.92
C LEU A 11 7.64 -19.26 3.89
N ARG A 12 8.29 -20.23 3.24
CA ARG A 12 7.68 -21.14 2.26
C ARG A 12 6.84 -22.26 2.88
N SER A 13 6.94 -22.51 4.17
CA SER A 13 6.22 -23.59 4.85
C SER A 13 4.77 -23.25 5.23
N ALA A 14 4.21 -22.12 4.77
CA ALA A 14 2.82 -21.80 5.01
C ALA A 14 1.88 -22.82 4.33
N PRO A 15 0.82 -23.29 5.00
CA PRO A 15 -0.11 -24.30 4.47
C PRO A 15 -1.10 -23.66 3.50
N ILE A 16 -0.64 -23.38 2.28
CA ILE A 16 -1.43 -22.75 1.21
C ILE A 16 -1.61 -23.77 0.09
N ASP A 17 -2.87 -24.05 -0.28
CA ASP A 17 -3.21 -25.07 -1.27
C ASP A 17 -3.01 -24.56 -2.70
N ASP A 18 -3.40 -23.32 -3.00
CA ASP A 18 -3.27 -22.73 -4.33
C ASP A 18 -1.78 -22.53 -4.70
N PRO A 19 -1.30 -23.11 -5.82
CA PRO A 19 0.10 -23.02 -6.23
C PRO A 19 0.58 -21.58 -6.48
N ILE A 20 -0.30 -20.72 -7.01
CA ILE A 20 0.00 -19.31 -7.31
C ILE A 20 0.14 -18.53 -5.99
N ASP A 21 -0.81 -18.71 -5.09
CA ASP A 21 -0.82 -18.07 -3.78
C ASP A 21 0.40 -18.54 -2.96
N ARG A 22 0.75 -19.84 -3.02
CA ARG A 22 1.95 -20.42 -2.37
C ARG A 22 3.24 -19.80 -2.88
N ARG A 23 3.34 -19.52 -4.18
CA ARG A 23 4.51 -18.87 -4.78
C ARG A 23 4.66 -17.42 -4.33
N ASN A 24 3.56 -16.69 -4.17
CA ASN A 24 3.55 -15.29 -3.77
C ASN A 24 3.65 -15.09 -2.24
N ALA A 25 3.27 -16.09 -1.46
CA ALA A 25 3.20 -16.00 -0.01
C ALA A 25 4.51 -15.58 0.68
N PRO A 26 5.72 -16.08 0.32
CA PRO A 26 6.96 -15.64 0.94
C PRO A 26 7.24 -14.15 0.78
N VAL A 27 6.98 -13.61 -0.41
CA VAL A 27 7.18 -12.19 -0.71
C VAL A 27 6.20 -11.34 0.09
N MET A 28 4.94 -11.75 0.12
CA MET A 28 3.91 -11.04 0.88
C MET A 28 4.15 -11.11 2.40
N GLN A 29 4.57 -12.26 2.92
CA GLN A 29 4.94 -12.40 4.32
C GLN A 29 6.11 -11.47 4.69
N LEU A 30 7.13 -11.40 3.85
CA LEU A 30 8.27 -10.50 4.06
C LEU A 30 7.82 -9.04 4.09
N LEU A 31 7.00 -8.63 3.12
CA LEU A 31 6.47 -7.29 3.01
C LEU A 31 5.62 -6.90 4.23
N LEU A 32 4.72 -7.79 4.68
CA LEU A 32 3.90 -7.56 5.87
C LEU A 32 4.74 -7.46 7.14
N LEU A 33 5.81 -8.26 7.27
CA LEU A 33 6.78 -8.12 8.36
C LEU A 33 7.49 -6.77 8.31
N PHE A 34 7.91 -6.31 7.12
CA PHE A 34 8.52 -4.99 6.97
C PHE A 34 7.56 -3.89 7.42
N TYR A 35 6.31 -3.89 6.95
CA TYR A 35 5.31 -2.90 7.39
C TYR A 35 5.06 -2.97 8.90
N GLY A 36 4.87 -4.17 9.43
CA GLY A 36 4.58 -4.37 10.85
C GLY A 36 5.72 -3.98 11.79
N LEU A 37 6.97 -4.06 11.32
CA LEU A 37 8.15 -3.76 12.15
C LEU A 37 8.72 -2.37 11.87
N LEU A 38 8.80 -1.95 10.60
CA LEU A 38 9.45 -0.67 10.26
C LEU A 38 8.63 0.55 10.64
N LEU A 39 7.30 0.49 10.60
CA LEU A 39 6.48 1.62 11.05
C LEU A 39 6.70 1.95 12.53
N PRO A 40 6.63 1.00 13.48
CA PRO A 40 6.98 1.27 14.87
C PRO A 40 8.43 1.74 15.06
N VAL A 41 9.39 1.15 14.32
CA VAL A 41 10.81 1.55 14.39
C VAL A 41 11.00 2.99 13.89
N ASN A 42 10.35 3.36 12.79
CA ASN A 42 10.39 4.74 12.27
C ASN A 42 9.86 5.74 13.29
N TRP A 43 8.76 5.42 13.95
CA TRP A 43 8.21 6.28 15.01
C TRP A 43 9.10 6.32 16.25
N ALA A 44 9.69 5.19 16.67
CA ALA A 44 10.66 5.16 17.77
C ALA A 44 11.88 6.05 17.47
N TRP A 45 12.38 6.00 16.22
CA TRP A 45 13.45 6.87 15.77
C TRP A 45 13.05 8.35 15.81
N ARG A 46 11.87 8.68 15.28
CA ARG A 46 11.35 10.06 15.24
C ARG A 46 11.19 10.66 16.64
N LEU A 47 10.66 9.88 17.58
CA LEU A 47 10.52 10.27 18.99
C LEU A 47 11.88 10.41 19.68
N GLY A 48 12.79 9.46 19.44
CA GLY A 48 14.13 9.48 20.03
C GLY A 48 15.02 10.62 19.50
N SER A 49 14.76 11.12 18.29
CA SER A 49 15.48 12.25 17.70
C SER A 49 14.94 13.64 18.10
N GLY A 50 14.01 13.71 19.07
CA GLY A 50 13.48 14.98 19.57
C GLY A 50 12.36 15.57 18.70
N GLY A 51 11.72 14.75 17.86
CA GLY A 51 10.56 15.18 17.07
C GLY A 51 9.39 15.55 17.99
N GLU A 52 8.86 16.75 17.82
CA GLU A 52 7.66 17.19 18.56
C GLU A 52 6.43 16.44 18.08
N ILE A 53 5.63 15.95 19.02
CA ILE A 53 4.33 15.36 18.75
C ILE A 53 3.29 16.47 18.90
N ASN A 54 2.87 17.03 17.78
CA ASN A 54 1.68 17.88 17.74
C ASN A 54 0.42 17.00 17.58
N GLU A 55 -0.75 17.60 17.69
CA GLU A 55 -2.04 16.89 17.62
C GLU A 55 -2.20 16.08 16.30
N SER A 56 -1.79 16.64 15.16
CA SER A 56 -1.82 15.94 13.87
C SER A 56 -0.86 14.75 13.83
N ALA A 57 0.33 14.85 14.41
CA ALA A 57 1.29 13.76 14.49
C ALA A 57 0.77 12.61 15.37
N THR A 58 -0.01 12.89 16.41
CA THR A 58 -0.64 11.87 17.26
C THR A 58 -1.63 11.01 16.47
N TRP A 59 -2.46 11.62 15.64
CA TRP A 59 -3.41 10.87 14.78
C TRP A 59 -2.68 10.00 13.75
N ILE A 60 -1.64 10.54 13.10
CA ILE A 60 -0.83 9.79 12.14
C ILE A 60 -0.14 8.60 12.84
N PHE A 61 0.41 8.81 14.02
CA PHE A 61 0.98 7.75 14.83
C PHE A 61 -0.02 6.64 15.13
N ALA A 62 -1.24 6.98 15.55
CA ALA A 62 -2.29 6.00 15.85
C ALA A 62 -2.68 5.19 14.60
N ILE A 63 -2.79 5.86 13.44
CA ILE A 63 -3.08 5.20 12.15
C ILE A 63 -1.95 4.25 11.77
N ASP A 64 -0.70 4.69 11.84
CA ASP A 64 0.48 3.88 11.49
C ASP A 64 0.61 2.66 12.41
N MET A 65 0.36 2.81 13.71
CA MET A 65 0.35 1.68 14.65
C MET A 65 -0.76 0.69 14.34
N LEU A 66 -1.94 1.16 13.96
CA LEU A 66 -3.04 0.29 13.54
C LEU A 66 -2.70 -0.46 12.25
N VAL A 67 -2.10 0.22 11.26
CA VAL A 67 -1.62 -0.41 10.01
C VAL A 67 -0.56 -1.47 10.32
N ALA A 68 0.40 -1.18 11.20
CA ALA A 68 1.42 -2.13 11.63
C ALA A 68 0.81 -3.38 12.28
N LEU A 69 -0.13 -3.21 13.21
CA LEU A 69 -0.83 -4.31 13.86
C LEU A 69 -1.61 -5.17 12.86
N LEU A 70 -2.30 -4.55 11.91
CA LEU A 70 -3.07 -5.28 10.90
C LEU A 70 -2.17 -5.93 9.83
N ALA A 71 -1.00 -5.38 9.55
CA ALA A 71 0.02 -6.05 8.75
C ALA A 71 0.53 -7.32 9.45
N LEU A 72 0.81 -7.27 10.75
CA LEU A 72 1.18 -8.45 11.54
C LEU A 72 0.03 -9.46 11.66
N ALA A 73 -1.21 -9.01 11.82
CA ALA A 73 -2.38 -9.89 11.80
C ALA A 73 -2.54 -10.58 10.43
N SER A 74 -2.39 -9.85 9.32
CA SER A 74 -2.40 -10.39 7.97
C SER A 74 -1.26 -11.40 7.75
N PHE A 75 -0.07 -11.13 8.27
CA PHE A 75 1.03 -12.09 8.30
C PHE A 75 0.63 -13.38 9.03
N ALA A 76 0.05 -13.27 10.23
CA ALA A 76 -0.40 -14.44 11.00
C ALA A 76 -1.51 -15.22 10.27
N MET A 77 -2.42 -14.54 9.56
CA MET A 77 -3.44 -15.16 8.72
C MET A 77 -2.82 -15.96 7.56
N ILE A 78 -1.80 -15.43 6.87
CA ILE A 78 -1.08 -16.17 5.83
C ILE A 78 -0.43 -17.43 6.42
N ARG A 79 0.16 -17.33 7.62
CA ARG A 79 0.75 -18.47 8.33
C ARG A 79 -0.29 -19.54 8.70
N ARG A 80 -1.56 -19.18 8.82
CA ARG A 80 -2.68 -20.11 9.05
C ARG A 80 -3.32 -20.64 7.76
N GLY A 81 -2.78 -20.29 6.58
CA GLY A 81 -3.28 -20.75 5.27
C GLY A 81 -4.33 -19.85 4.62
N THR A 82 -4.75 -18.76 5.27
CA THR A 82 -5.77 -17.84 4.72
C THR A 82 -5.10 -16.69 3.96
N PHE A 83 -4.55 -16.97 2.77
CA PHE A 83 -3.74 -16.02 2.01
C PHE A 83 -4.56 -14.84 1.44
N ARG A 84 -5.57 -15.12 0.60
CA ARG A 84 -6.35 -14.06 -0.08
C ARG A 84 -7.08 -13.12 0.88
N PRO A 85 -7.79 -13.62 1.93
CA PRO A 85 -8.40 -12.74 2.92
C PRO A 85 -7.38 -11.85 3.66
N ALA A 86 -6.18 -12.38 3.95
CA ALA A 86 -5.12 -11.61 4.59
C ALA A 86 -4.65 -10.44 3.72
N ILE A 87 -4.49 -10.68 2.41
CA ILE A 87 -4.09 -9.62 1.47
C ILE A 87 -5.21 -8.59 1.30
N MET A 88 -6.47 -9.02 1.22
CA MET A 88 -7.62 -8.11 1.14
C MET A 88 -7.71 -7.23 2.40
N LEU A 89 -7.50 -7.79 3.60
CA LEU A 89 -7.48 -7.04 4.85
C LEU A 89 -6.37 -5.98 4.83
N PHE A 90 -5.16 -6.35 4.43
CA PHE A 90 -4.04 -5.41 4.32
C PHE A 90 -4.31 -4.29 3.32
N LEU A 91 -4.80 -4.62 2.11
CA LEU A 91 -5.13 -3.62 1.10
C LEU A 91 -6.26 -2.68 1.53
N ALA A 92 -7.29 -3.19 2.18
CA ALA A 92 -8.38 -2.37 2.70
C ALA A 92 -7.87 -1.36 3.74
N MET A 93 -7.04 -1.82 4.68
CA MET A 93 -6.42 -0.94 5.67
C MET A 93 -5.47 0.07 5.06
N GLN A 94 -4.67 -0.34 4.06
CA GLN A 94 -3.79 0.57 3.33
C GLN A 94 -4.59 1.70 2.64
N LEU A 95 -5.70 1.36 1.98
CA LEU A 95 -6.58 2.35 1.35
C LEU A 95 -7.26 3.28 2.36
N ILE A 96 -7.71 2.75 3.51
CA ILE A 96 -8.27 3.57 4.59
C ILE A 96 -7.22 4.52 5.15
N SER A 97 -6.01 4.01 5.45
CA SER A 97 -4.88 4.82 5.93
C SER A 97 -4.54 5.93 4.95
N LEU A 98 -4.41 5.61 3.66
CA LEU A 98 -4.16 6.61 2.61
C LEU A 98 -5.28 7.65 2.54
N SER A 99 -6.56 7.22 2.63
CA SER A 99 -7.70 8.14 2.62
C SER A 99 -7.66 9.12 3.78
N LEU A 100 -7.37 8.64 4.99
CA LEU A 100 -7.26 9.49 6.19
C LEU A 100 -6.07 10.44 6.10
N THR A 101 -4.92 9.95 5.67
CA THR A 101 -3.72 10.76 5.49
C THR A 101 -3.97 11.85 4.45
N PHE A 102 -4.51 11.51 3.28
CA PHE A 102 -4.79 12.50 2.22
C PHE A 102 -5.89 13.49 2.60
N ALA A 103 -6.89 13.07 3.37
CA ALA A 103 -7.92 13.97 3.88
C ALA A 103 -7.37 15.02 4.87
N THR A 104 -6.30 14.68 5.60
CA THR A 104 -5.70 15.57 6.59
C THR A 104 -4.55 16.41 6.03
N THR A 105 -3.72 15.85 5.16
CA THR A 105 -2.48 16.48 4.68
C THR A 105 -2.51 16.91 3.22
N GLY A 106 -3.55 16.52 2.47
CA GLY A 106 -3.66 16.75 1.04
C GLY A 106 -2.75 15.83 0.19
N VAL A 107 -2.90 15.91 -1.15
CA VAL A 107 -2.07 15.16 -2.11
C VAL A 107 -0.68 15.77 -2.24
N LEU A 108 -0.58 17.10 -2.24
CA LEU A 108 0.67 17.82 -2.51
C LEU A 108 1.75 17.49 -1.48
N SER A 109 1.38 17.30 -0.23
CA SER A 109 2.32 16.92 0.85
C SER A 109 2.81 15.47 0.73
N GLN A 110 2.07 14.60 0.04
CA GLN A 110 2.33 13.16 -0.11
C GLN A 110 3.02 12.80 -1.44
N ILE A 111 3.23 13.75 -2.34
CA ILE A 111 3.95 13.53 -3.62
C ILE A 111 5.37 12.99 -3.39
N ILE A 112 5.96 13.28 -2.23
CA ILE A 112 7.34 12.87 -1.89
C ILE A 112 7.44 11.36 -1.68
N ASP A 113 6.38 10.68 -1.20
CA ASP A 113 6.38 9.23 -0.97
C ASP A 113 5.23 8.53 -1.72
N PRO A 114 5.40 8.22 -3.02
CA PRO A 114 4.42 7.49 -3.80
C PRO A 114 4.42 5.96 -3.52
N ALA A 115 5.35 5.45 -2.69
CA ALA A 115 5.55 4.02 -2.50
C ALA A 115 4.28 3.30 -2.00
N PRO A 116 3.51 3.79 -1.00
CA PRO A 116 2.32 3.11 -0.52
C PRO A 116 1.22 2.99 -1.59
N THR A 117 1.04 4.00 -2.44
CA THR A 117 0.04 4.00 -3.51
C THR A 117 0.41 3.06 -4.64
N ILE A 118 1.68 3.07 -5.08
CA ILE A 118 2.20 2.15 -6.10
C ILE A 118 2.12 0.70 -5.58
N LEU A 119 2.52 0.46 -4.34
CA LEU A 119 2.49 -0.86 -3.73
C LEU A 119 1.07 -1.43 -3.66
N THR A 120 0.07 -0.60 -3.37
CA THR A 120 -1.35 -0.98 -3.40
C THR A 120 -1.75 -1.51 -4.78
N LEU A 121 -1.35 -0.85 -5.88
CA LEU A 121 -1.62 -1.32 -7.25
C LEU A 121 -0.86 -2.61 -7.56
N VAL A 122 0.42 -2.68 -7.21
CA VAL A 122 1.27 -3.84 -7.48
C VAL A 122 0.73 -5.08 -6.76
N ILE A 123 0.42 -4.97 -5.47
CA ILE A 123 -0.11 -6.11 -4.69
C ILE A 123 -1.48 -6.53 -5.22
N SER A 124 -2.40 -5.59 -5.44
CA SER A 124 -3.73 -5.91 -5.95
C SER A 124 -3.66 -6.60 -7.31
N GLY A 125 -2.79 -6.15 -8.21
CA GLY A 125 -2.64 -6.71 -9.54
C GLY A 125 -1.96 -8.08 -9.55
N LEU A 126 -0.77 -8.18 -8.95
CA LEU A 126 0.04 -9.40 -8.99
C LEU A 126 -0.55 -10.53 -8.15
N VAL A 127 -1.15 -10.21 -7.01
CA VAL A 127 -1.63 -11.21 -6.05
C VAL A 127 -3.11 -11.55 -6.27
N LEU A 128 -3.98 -10.55 -6.34
CA LEU A 128 -5.42 -10.76 -6.48
C LEU A 128 -5.88 -10.77 -7.94
N GLY A 129 -5.05 -10.26 -8.84
CA GLY A 129 -5.26 -10.32 -10.27
C GLY A 129 -5.90 -9.07 -10.87
N ARG A 130 -6.15 -9.14 -12.20
CA ARG A 130 -6.54 -8.01 -13.03
C ARG A 130 -7.77 -7.23 -12.54
N ARG A 131 -8.82 -7.94 -12.10
CA ARG A 131 -10.05 -7.28 -11.60
C ARG A 131 -9.75 -6.45 -10.35
N ALA A 132 -8.96 -7.02 -9.43
CA ALA A 132 -8.57 -6.33 -8.20
C ALA A 132 -7.67 -5.12 -8.49
N LEU A 133 -6.79 -5.18 -9.48
CA LEU A 133 -5.98 -4.04 -9.94
C LEU A 133 -6.86 -2.84 -10.33
N TRP A 134 -7.87 -3.07 -11.20
CA TRP A 134 -8.74 -1.99 -11.65
C TRP A 134 -9.66 -1.45 -10.54
N ILE A 135 -10.12 -2.32 -9.63
CA ILE A 135 -10.86 -1.88 -8.44
C ILE A 135 -9.96 -1.02 -7.54
N ALA A 136 -8.74 -1.47 -7.25
CA ALA A 136 -7.79 -0.72 -6.45
C ALA A 136 -7.42 0.62 -7.10
N PHE A 137 -7.25 0.66 -8.43
CA PHE A 137 -7.05 1.90 -9.17
C PHE A 137 -8.23 2.86 -9.00
N GLY A 138 -9.48 2.39 -9.18
CA GLY A 138 -10.67 3.21 -8.97
C GLY A 138 -10.77 3.76 -7.55
N LEU A 139 -10.48 2.94 -6.54
CA LEU A 139 -10.46 3.37 -5.14
C LEU A 139 -9.36 4.39 -4.86
N LEU A 140 -8.16 4.22 -5.45
CA LEU A 140 -7.09 5.21 -5.34
C LEU A 140 -7.47 6.55 -6.01
N MET A 141 -8.21 6.52 -7.12
CA MET A 141 -8.74 7.76 -7.73
C MET A 141 -9.69 8.49 -6.78
N CYS A 142 -10.52 7.75 -6.03
CA CYS A 142 -11.36 8.36 -4.98
C CYS A 142 -10.51 8.93 -3.84
N VAL A 143 -9.45 8.23 -3.42
CA VAL A 143 -8.50 8.72 -2.40
C VAL A 143 -7.82 10.01 -2.86
N PHE A 144 -7.34 10.07 -4.11
CA PHE A 144 -6.76 11.30 -4.67
C PHE A 144 -7.78 12.43 -4.73
N ALA A 145 -9.04 12.16 -5.10
CA ALA A 145 -10.09 13.19 -5.11
C ALA A 145 -10.33 13.77 -3.71
N ILE A 146 -10.31 12.93 -2.67
CA ILE A 146 -10.38 13.38 -1.26
C ILE A 146 -9.20 14.28 -0.92
N GLY A 147 -7.99 13.88 -1.27
CA GLY A 147 -6.77 14.65 -1.00
C GLY A 147 -6.73 15.98 -1.75
N PHE A 148 -7.11 16.02 -3.02
CA PHE A 148 -7.22 17.27 -3.76
C PHE A 148 -8.30 18.20 -3.20
N ALA A 149 -9.42 17.66 -2.72
CA ALA A 149 -10.42 18.47 -2.02
C ALA A 149 -9.87 19.10 -0.72
N ALA A 150 -9.02 18.38 0.00
CA ALA A 150 -8.31 18.90 1.17
C ALA A 150 -7.33 20.02 0.78
N ASP A 151 -6.52 19.82 -0.28
CA ASP A 151 -5.60 20.85 -0.80
C ASP A 151 -6.35 22.12 -1.24
N VAL A 152 -7.49 21.98 -1.94
CA VAL A 152 -8.33 23.11 -2.36
C VAL A 152 -8.89 23.86 -1.14
N ARG A 153 -9.38 23.12 -0.13
CA ARG A 153 -9.88 23.73 1.11
C ARG A 153 -8.78 24.54 1.81
N GLU A 154 -7.59 23.98 1.92
CA GLU A 154 -6.46 24.65 2.56
C GLU A 154 -6.00 25.86 1.76
N ALA A 155 -5.92 25.79 0.43
CA ALA A 155 -5.63 26.92 -0.45
C ALA A 155 -6.64 28.05 -0.25
N THR A 156 -7.93 27.73 -0.17
CA THR A 156 -9.01 28.71 0.03
C THR A 156 -8.85 29.41 1.39
N LEU A 157 -8.55 28.67 2.45
CA LEU A 157 -8.33 29.23 3.79
C LEU A 157 -7.11 30.16 3.86
N ARG A 158 -6.10 29.89 3.04
CA ARG A 158 -4.86 30.71 2.96
C ARG A 158 -4.94 31.84 1.94
N GLY A 159 -6.06 32.01 1.24
CA GLY A 159 -6.21 33.02 0.16
C GLY A 159 -5.38 32.70 -1.10
N ILE A 160 -4.97 31.46 -1.29
CA ILE A 160 -4.23 31.02 -2.48
C ILE A 160 -5.22 30.66 -3.59
N PRO A 161 -4.96 31.02 -4.86
CA PRO A 161 -5.82 30.65 -5.98
C PRO A 161 -6.03 29.13 -6.08
N VAL A 162 -7.29 28.70 -6.23
CA VAL A 162 -7.67 27.26 -6.28
C VAL A 162 -6.99 26.51 -7.41
N ILE A 163 -6.57 27.18 -8.47
CA ILE A 163 -5.85 26.55 -9.59
C ILE A 163 -4.51 25.95 -9.17
N VAL A 164 -3.86 26.51 -8.14
CA VAL A 164 -2.52 26.08 -7.70
C VAL A 164 -2.50 24.59 -7.27
N PRO A 165 -3.38 24.11 -6.35
CA PRO A 165 -3.42 22.69 -6.03
C PRO A 165 -3.92 21.82 -7.20
N LEU A 166 -4.76 22.35 -8.10
CA LEU A 166 -5.36 21.55 -9.18
C LEU A 166 -4.43 21.35 -10.39
N VAL A 167 -3.36 22.12 -10.51
CA VAL A 167 -2.43 22.03 -11.66
C VAL A 167 -1.78 20.66 -11.78
N ASN A 168 -1.60 19.95 -10.66
CA ASN A 168 -0.96 18.63 -10.63
C ASN A 168 -1.94 17.47 -10.85
N VAL A 169 -3.25 17.70 -10.84
CA VAL A 169 -4.28 16.65 -11.01
C VAL A 169 -4.07 15.84 -12.28
N PRO A 170 -3.90 16.45 -13.48
CA PRO A 170 -3.69 15.66 -14.70
C PRO A 170 -2.43 14.79 -14.64
N ALA A 171 -1.33 15.32 -14.07
CA ALA A 171 -0.07 14.60 -13.96
C ALA A 171 -0.21 13.35 -13.07
N VAL A 172 -0.89 13.47 -11.92
CA VAL A 172 -1.17 12.34 -11.02
C VAL A 172 -2.03 11.29 -11.73
N LEU A 173 -3.15 11.69 -12.35
CA LEU A 173 -4.06 10.77 -13.04
C LEU A 173 -3.35 10.03 -14.17
N ILE A 174 -2.57 10.73 -15.01
CA ILE A 174 -1.83 10.15 -16.13
C ILE A 174 -0.79 9.16 -15.60
N SER A 175 0.01 9.55 -14.59
CA SER A 175 1.08 8.72 -14.05
C SER A 175 0.53 7.41 -13.47
N TYR A 176 -0.49 7.46 -12.64
CA TYR A 176 -1.09 6.24 -12.06
C TYR A 176 -1.87 5.44 -13.09
N GLY A 177 -2.49 6.09 -14.09
CA GLY A 177 -3.10 5.42 -15.24
C GLY A 177 -2.07 4.62 -16.05
N ILE A 178 -0.92 5.22 -16.36
CA ILE A 178 0.18 4.54 -17.08
C ILE A 178 0.69 3.35 -16.27
N ILE A 179 0.97 3.53 -14.97
CA ILE A 179 1.41 2.45 -14.09
C ILE A 179 0.41 1.30 -14.10
N THR A 180 -0.89 1.59 -13.98
CA THR A 180 -1.95 0.57 -13.98
C THR A 180 -2.02 -0.18 -15.30
N ILE A 181 -1.88 0.51 -16.45
CA ILE A 181 -1.87 -0.12 -17.78
C ILE A 181 -0.63 -1.02 -17.93
N ILE A 182 0.55 -0.57 -17.50
CA ILE A 182 1.78 -1.37 -17.55
C ILE A 182 1.61 -2.63 -16.70
N LEU A 183 1.08 -2.51 -15.49
CA LEU A 183 0.82 -3.65 -14.60
C LEU A 183 -0.21 -4.62 -15.22
N ASP A 184 -1.30 -4.12 -15.80
CA ASP A 184 -2.31 -4.95 -16.47
C ASP A 184 -1.71 -5.77 -17.62
N ARG A 185 -0.86 -5.15 -18.43
CA ARG A 185 -0.14 -5.83 -19.52
C ARG A 185 0.86 -6.85 -19.01
N SER A 186 1.63 -6.49 -17.98
CA SER A 186 2.61 -7.40 -17.37
C SER A 186 1.94 -8.63 -16.76
N ILE A 187 0.79 -8.47 -16.09
CA ILE A 187 0.03 -9.58 -15.53
C ILE A 187 -0.50 -10.51 -16.61
N ARG A 188 -0.94 -9.97 -17.75
CA ARG A 188 -1.36 -10.80 -18.90
C ARG A 188 -0.20 -11.61 -19.46
N ALA A 189 0.91 -10.96 -19.78
CA ALA A 189 2.09 -11.62 -20.33
C ALA A 189 2.60 -12.74 -19.41
N LEU A 190 2.62 -12.51 -18.08
CA LEU A 190 2.98 -13.54 -17.11
C LEU A 190 2.02 -14.74 -17.12
N ARG A 191 0.71 -14.51 -17.25
CA ARG A 191 -0.28 -15.60 -17.30
C ARG A 191 -0.21 -16.38 -18.59
N GLU A 192 -0.01 -15.72 -19.73
CA GLU A 192 0.16 -16.36 -21.03
C GLU A 192 1.41 -17.24 -21.05
N SER A 193 2.55 -16.72 -20.58
CA SER A 193 3.80 -17.49 -20.46
C SER A 193 3.69 -18.72 -19.54
N LEU A 194 2.92 -18.62 -18.46
CA LEU A 194 2.66 -19.76 -17.58
C LEU A 194 1.72 -20.79 -18.21
N ALA A 195 0.77 -20.37 -19.03
CA ALA A 195 -0.14 -21.27 -19.73
C ALA A 195 0.57 -22.05 -20.87
N GLU A 196 1.56 -21.44 -21.53
CA GLU A 196 2.38 -22.08 -22.56
C GLU A 196 3.41 -23.07 -21.99
N SER A 197 3.77 -22.93 -20.72
CA SER A 197 4.77 -23.78 -20.04
C SER A 197 4.19 -25.05 -19.40
N ASN A 198 2.88 -25.23 -19.41
CA ASN A 198 2.17 -26.43 -18.91
C ASN A 198 1.60 -27.26 -20.03
#